data_3e36db6f9780a82fc1ef2dc38b99959d
#
_entry.id   3e36db6f9780a82fc1ef2dc38b99959d
#
_cell.length_a   1.000
_cell.length_b   1.000
_cell.length_c   1.000
_cell.angle_alpha   90.00
_cell.angle_beta   90.00
_cell.angle_gamma   90.00
#
_symmetry.space_group_name_H-M   'P 1'
#
loop_
_entity.id
_entity.type
_entity.pdbx_description
1 polymer ?
#
loop_
_entity_poly.entity_id
_entity_poly.type
_entity_poly.pdbx_seq_one_letter_code
_entity_poly.pdbx_strand_id
1 'polypeptide(L)'
;MTVGDKIKKIRTFRGMTQKELGLAIGFEEKGADNRIAQYETNYRVPKRELLDKMAEALRVDRQNFYTIAPGSAEDFMRTFFWLDEDSPGAIRLFQLVRNPGRAGAADDTAVRYNDSDDWPAHPPVGMYFQYGLVDEFMREWLFRQQELHAGEITREEYFEWK
;
A
#
# COMPACT_ATOMS: atom_id res chain seq x y z
N MET A 1 10.80 1.02 -0.32
CA MET A 1 10.95 2.51 -0.24
C MET A 1 11.32 2.89 1.18
N THR A 2 12.42 3.59 1.38
CA THR A 2 12.89 4.05 2.70
C THR A 2 12.13 5.30 3.17
N VAL A 3 12.28 5.67 4.45
CA VAL A 3 11.70 6.93 4.97
C VAL A 3 12.25 8.15 4.21
N GLY A 4 13.54 8.16 3.88
CA GLY A 4 14.15 9.26 3.11
C GLY A 4 13.57 9.37 1.70
N ASP A 5 13.34 8.25 1.02
CA ASP A 5 12.72 8.22 -0.30
C ASP A 5 11.29 8.80 -0.24
N LYS A 6 10.51 8.44 0.79
CA LYS A 6 9.16 8.97 1.01
C LYS A 6 9.16 10.47 1.25
N ILE A 7 10.07 10.97 2.11
CA ILE A 7 10.24 12.41 2.36
C ILE A 7 10.51 13.14 1.06
N LYS A 8 11.51 12.69 0.28
CA LYS A 8 11.87 13.28 -1.01
C LYS A 8 10.69 13.32 -1.97
N LYS A 9 9.99 12.19 -2.12
CA LYS A 9 8.87 12.05 -3.05
C LYS A 9 7.73 12.99 -2.70
N ILE A 10 7.30 13.02 -1.44
CA ILE A 10 6.21 13.89 -0.97
C ILE A 10 6.60 15.37 -1.10
N ARG A 11 7.82 15.74 -0.69
CA ARG A 11 8.31 17.11 -0.82
C ARG A 11 8.30 17.59 -2.27
N THR A 12 8.82 16.77 -3.18
CA THR A 12 8.85 17.10 -4.62
C THR A 12 7.44 17.22 -5.18
N PHE A 13 6.53 16.33 -4.79
CA PHE A 13 5.13 16.38 -5.17
C PHE A 13 4.43 17.67 -4.69
N ARG A 14 4.81 18.17 -3.50
CA ARG A 14 4.33 19.46 -2.96
C ARG A 14 5.01 20.67 -3.60
N GLY A 15 5.95 20.50 -4.53
CA GLY A 15 6.70 21.58 -5.17
C GLY A 15 7.68 22.30 -4.25
N MET A 16 7.96 21.74 -3.08
CA MET A 16 8.89 22.36 -2.11
C MET A 16 10.34 22.02 -2.43
N THR A 17 11.23 23.00 -2.23
CA THR A 17 12.68 22.76 -2.19
C THR A 17 13.09 22.14 -0.85
N GLN A 18 14.26 21.53 -0.80
CA GLN A 18 14.86 21.04 0.46
C GLN A 18 15.00 22.16 1.49
N LYS A 19 15.38 23.35 1.05
CA LYS A 19 15.50 24.53 1.91
C LYS A 19 14.15 24.93 2.51
N GLU A 20 13.10 25.01 1.71
CA GLU A 20 11.75 25.37 2.16
C GLU A 20 11.22 24.37 3.18
N LEU A 21 11.37 23.06 2.94
CA LEU A 21 10.98 22.05 3.93
C LEU A 21 11.79 22.21 5.22
N GLY A 22 13.11 22.44 5.13
CA GLY A 22 13.96 22.64 6.29
C GLY A 22 13.52 23.83 7.13
N LEU A 23 13.22 24.96 6.49
CA LEU A 23 12.70 26.16 7.19
C LEU A 23 11.33 25.89 7.81
N ALA A 24 10.44 25.23 7.11
CA ALA A 24 9.08 24.91 7.59
C ALA A 24 9.10 24.05 8.87
N ILE A 25 10.09 23.20 9.06
CA ILE A 25 10.23 22.37 10.26
C ILE A 25 11.12 23.00 11.35
N GLY A 26 11.53 24.25 11.14
CA GLY A 26 12.24 25.05 12.14
C GLY A 26 13.77 24.95 12.10
N PHE A 27 14.34 24.56 10.96
CA PHE A 27 15.81 24.66 10.80
C PHE A 27 16.24 26.09 10.49
N GLU A 28 17.45 26.44 10.90
CA GLU A 28 18.07 27.70 10.51
C GLU A 28 18.35 27.71 9.00
N GLU A 29 18.26 28.89 8.40
CA GLU A 29 18.44 29.06 6.96
C GLU A 29 19.78 28.49 6.45
N LYS A 30 20.85 28.67 7.24
CA LYS A 30 22.16 28.12 6.94
C LYS A 30 22.20 26.60 7.16
N GLY A 31 22.16 25.83 6.09
CA GLY A 31 22.28 24.37 6.10
C GLY A 31 20.96 23.61 6.22
N ALA A 32 19.81 24.29 6.11
CA ALA A 32 18.51 23.64 6.08
C ALA A 32 18.40 22.61 4.95
N ASP A 33 18.83 22.99 3.76
CA ASP A 33 18.87 22.16 2.56
C ASP A 33 19.75 20.91 2.75
N ASN A 34 20.97 21.10 3.26
CA ASN A 34 21.90 20.01 3.51
C ASN A 34 21.37 18.99 4.53
N ARG A 35 20.66 19.45 5.56
CA ARG A 35 20.04 18.56 6.54
C ARG A 35 18.92 17.73 5.94
N ILE A 36 18.07 18.33 5.13
CA ILE A 36 17.01 17.60 4.42
C ILE A 36 17.62 16.62 3.42
N ALA A 37 18.66 17.02 2.66
CA ALA A 37 19.36 16.13 1.75
C ALA A 37 19.93 14.89 2.46
N GLN A 38 20.47 15.04 3.68
CA GLN A 38 20.97 13.91 4.47
C GLN A 38 19.86 12.94 4.88
N TYR A 39 18.65 13.42 5.16
CA TYR A 39 17.50 12.56 5.44
C TYR A 39 16.99 11.87 4.18
N GLU A 40 16.87 12.60 3.07
CA GLU A 40 16.41 12.05 1.80
C GLU A 40 17.34 11.00 1.20
N THR A 41 18.63 11.10 1.46
CA THR A 41 19.64 10.10 1.05
C THR A 41 19.83 8.97 2.07
N ASN A 42 19.06 8.96 3.15
CA ASN A 42 19.17 8.02 4.27
C ASN A 42 20.57 8.03 4.96
N TYR A 43 21.36 9.06 4.73
CA TYR A 43 22.63 9.26 5.47
C TYR A 43 22.36 9.47 6.96
N ARG A 44 21.21 10.08 7.30
CA ARG A 44 20.69 10.20 8.67
C ARG A 44 19.22 9.77 8.70
N VAL A 45 18.81 9.18 9.82
CA VAL A 45 17.39 8.84 10.06
C VAL A 45 16.79 9.93 10.95
N PRO A 46 15.69 10.58 10.52
CA PRO A 46 14.99 11.55 11.34
C PRO A 46 14.40 10.90 12.60
N LYS A 47 14.45 11.58 13.73
CA LYS A 47 13.73 11.17 14.92
C LYS A 47 12.22 11.37 14.72
N ARG A 48 11.41 10.64 15.50
CA ARG A 48 9.94 10.64 15.39
C ARG A 48 9.34 12.05 15.44
N GLU A 49 9.77 12.88 16.38
CA GLU A 49 9.32 14.28 16.52
C GLU A 49 9.60 15.12 15.25
N LEU A 50 10.70 14.85 14.57
CA LEU A 50 11.05 15.54 13.34
C LEU A 50 10.21 15.04 12.16
N LEU A 51 9.90 13.74 12.13
CA LEU A 51 8.98 13.17 11.15
C LEU A 51 7.56 13.73 11.32
N ASP A 52 7.11 13.95 12.56
CA ASP A 52 5.82 14.60 12.83
C ASP A 52 5.77 16.02 12.25
N LYS A 53 6.82 16.83 12.48
CA LYS A 53 6.94 18.16 11.88
C LYS A 53 7.00 18.15 10.36
N MET A 54 7.70 17.18 9.76
CA MET A 54 7.74 17.00 8.31
C MET A 54 6.36 16.63 7.76
N ALA A 55 5.63 15.74 8.44
CA ALA A 55 4.28 15.37 8.06
C ALA A 55 3.34 16.57 8.05
N GLU A 56 3.40 17.40 9.10
CA GLU A 56 2.64 18.64 9.21
C GLU A 56 2.98 19.63 8.09
N ALA A 57 4.27 19.90 7.87
CA ALA A 57 4.75 20.82 6.83
C ALA A 57 4.37 20.34 5.42
N LEU A 58 4.39 19.04 5.19
CA LEU A 58 4.05 18.41 3.92
C LEU A 58 2.55 18.12 3.77
N ARG A 59 1.74 18.38 4.82
CA ARG A 59 0.30 18.14 4.87
C ARG A 59 -0.06 16.68 4.55
N VAL A 60 0.60 15.74 5.20
CA VAL A 60 0.33 14.31 5.10
C VAL A 60 0.20 13.70 6.48
N ASP A 61 -0.49 12.57 6.56
CA ASP A 61 -0.55 11.81 7.81
C ASP A 61 0.86 11.30 8.18
N ARG A 62 1.25 11.48 9.44
CA ARG A 62 2.55 11.05 9.99
C ARG A 62 2.81 9.56 9.83
N GLN A 63 1.76 8.73 9.77
CA GLN A 63 1.87 7.30 9.55
C GLN A 63 2.54 6.95 8.22
N ASN A 64 2.55 7.85 7.24
CA ASN A 64 3.29 7.66 6.00
C ASN A 64 4.79 7.49 6.21
N PHE A 65 5.34 8.08 7.28
CA PHE A 65 6.77 7.99 7.60
C PHE A 65 7.10 6.89 8.61
N TYR A 66 6.12 6.36 9.31
CA TYR A 66 6.33 5.33 10.30
C TYR A 66 6.37 3.94 9.65
N THR A 67 7.05 3.01 10.30
CA THR A 67 6.98 1.61 9.91
C THR A 67 5.56 1.12 10.19
N ILE A 68 4.94 0.51 9.20
CA ILE A 68 3.57 -0.01 9.31
C ILE A 68 3.56 -1.09 10.38
N ALA A 69 2.81 -0.85 11.46
CA ALA A 69 2.35 -1.91 12.32
C ALA A 69 1.05 -2.43 11.69
N PRO A 70 0.99 -3.67 11.19
CA PRO A 70 -0.22 -4.17 10.55
C PRO A 70 -1.34 -4.27 11.58
N GLY A 71 -2.42 -3.56 11.37
CA GLY A 71 -3.56 -3.59 12.29
C GLY A 71 -4.78 -2.81 11.84
N SER A 72 -4.65 -1.86 10.94
CA SER A 72 -5.78 -1.09 10.42
C SER A 72 -5.93 -1.21 8.90
N ALA A 73 -7.14 -0.98 8.41
CA ALA A 73 -7.39 -0.94 6.96
C ALA A 73 -6.56 0.14 6.27
N GLU A 74 -6.34 1.27 6.95
CA GLU A 74 -5.55 2.39 6.48
C GLU A 74 -4.08 2.01 6.28
N ASP A 75 -3.53 1.14 7.12
CA ASP A 75 -2.15 0.66 6.98
C ASP A 75 -1.99 -0.19 5.71
N PHE A 76 -2.96 -1.06 5.42
CA PHE A 76 -2.99 -1.82 4.17
C PHE A 76 -3.08 -0.90 2.96
N MET A 77 -4.00 0.07 2.97
CA MET A 77 -4.14 1.02 1.86
C MET A 77 -2.86 1.82 1.62
N ARG A 78 -2.21 2.31 2.68
CA ARG A 78 -0.93 3.01 2.56
C ARG A 78 0.16 2.12 1.96
N THR A 79 0.20 0.84 2.36
CA THR A 79 1.14 -0.13 1.80
C THR A 79 0.93 -0.29 0.29
N PHE A 80 -0.31 -0.48 -0.14
CA PHE A 80 -0.64 -0.63 -1.56
C PHE A 80 -0.36 0.65 -2.35
N PHE A 81 -0.70 1.82 -1.82
CA PHE A 81 -0.41 3.10 -2.47
C PHE A 81 1.09 3.31 -2.67
N TRP A 82 1.91 3.00 -1.67
CA TRP A 82 3.35 3.12 -1.80
C TRP A 82 3.96 2.05 -2.72
N LEU A 83 3.36 0.87 -2.77
CA LEU A 83 3.79 -0.16 -3.72
C LEU A 83 3.47 0.24 -5.16
N ASP A 84 2.26 0.73 -5.43
CA ASP A 84 1.86 1.22 -6.76
C ASP A 84 2.70 2.42 -7.21
N GLU A 85 3.01 3.31 -6.28
CA GLU A 85 3.84 4.49 -6.54
C GLU A 85 5.32 4.15 -6.78
N ASP A 86 5.86 3.15 -6.09
CA ASP A 86 7.24 2.68 -6.25
C ASP A 86 7.41 1.90 -7.57
N SER A 87 6.40 1.20 -7.98
CA SER A 87 6.38 0.39 -9.20
C SER A 87 5.03 0.54 -9.90
N PRO A 88 4.86 1.59 -10.73
CA PRO A 88 3.61 1.87 -11.41
C PRO A 88 3.10 0.67 -12.21
N GLY A 89 1.88 0.26 -11.93
CA GLY A 89 1.25 -0.90 -12.54
C GLY A 89 1.60 -2.25 -11.92
N ALA A 90 2.34 -2.26 -10.81
CA ALA A 90 2.58 -3.48 -10.03
C ALA A 90 1.27 -4.09 -9.49
N ILE A 91 0.29 -3.24 -9.20
CA ILE A 91 -1.04 -3.62 -8.77
C ILE A 91 -2.03 -3.29 -9.87
N ARG A 92 -2.86 -4.25 -10.24
CA ARG A 92 -3.96 -4.07 -11.17
C ARG A 92 -5.27 -4.34 -10.46
N LEU A 93 -6.17 -3.37 -10.55
CA LEU A 93 -7.52 -3.47 -10.00
C LEU A 93 -8.51 -3.74 -11.12
N PHE A 94 -9.51 -4.56 -10.82
CA PHE A 94 -10.62 -4.83 -11.73
C PHE A 94 -11.90 -5.04 -10.94
N GLN A 95 -13.03 -4.71 -11.55
CA GLN A 95 -14.32 -4.91 -10.92
C GLN A 95 -14.82 -6.31 -11.23
N LEU A 96 -15.31 -7.00 -10.20
CA LEU A 96 -16.05 -8.24 -10.39
C LEU A 96 -17.50 -7.92 -10.78
N VAL A 97 -18.03 -8.67 -11.71
CA VAL A 97 -19.40 -8.52 -12.19
C VAL A 97 -20.18 -9.79 -11.84
N ARG A 98 -21.36 -9.59 -11.26
CA ARG A 98 -22.26 -10.70 -10.97
C ARG A 98 -22.60 -11.45 -12.26
N ASN A 99 -22.55 -12.77 -12.21
CA ASN A 99 -22.99 -13.56 -13.34
C ASN A 99 -24.52 -13.43 -13.50
N PRO A 100 -25.03 -12.90 -14.64
CA PRO A 100 -26.45 -12.67 -14.81
C PRO A 100 -27.30 -13.94 -14.93
N GLY A 101 -26.70 -15.12 -14.74
CA GLY A 101 -27.39 -16.38 -14.99
C GLY A 101 -27.57 -16.63 -16.50
N ARG A 102 -28.65 -17.32 -16.89
CA ARG A 102 -28.95 -17.65 -18.30
C ARG A 102 -29.52 -16.51 -19.14
N ALA A 103 -29.85 -15.37 -18.54
CA ALA A 103 -30.59 -14.28 -19.19
C ALA A 103 -29.77 -13.00 -19.28
N GLY A 104 -28.81 -12.93 -20.16
CA GLY A 104 -28.13 -11.66 -20.44
C GLY A 104 -26.91 -11.85 -21.35
N ALA A 105 -26.75 -10.93 -22.33
CA ALA A 105 -25.52 -10.85 -23.10
C ALA A 105 -24.36 -10.55 -22.16
N ALA A 106 -23.40 -11.46 -22.12
CA ALA A 106 -22.24 -11.32 -21.29
C ALA A 106 -21.30 -10.29 -21.93
N ASP A 107 -20.87 -9.31 -21.17
CA ASP A 107 -19.63 -8.61 -21.47
C ASP A 107 -18.47 -9.60 -21.28
N ASP A 108 -17.90 -10.08 -22.39
CA ASP A 108 -16.85 -11.07 -22.38
C ASP A 108 -15.55 -10.56 -21.78
N THR A 109 -15.46 -9.25 -21.51
CA THR A 109 -14.28 -8.61 -20.93
C THR A 109 -14.32 -8.53 -19.41
N ALA A 110 -15.49 -8.80 -18.78
CA ALA A 110 -15.65 -8.73 -17.33
C ALA A 110 -15.32 -10.06 -16.65
N VAL A 111 -14.58 -9.99 -15.54
CA VAL A 111 -14.39 -11.14 -14.66
C VAL A 111 -15.69 -11.42 -13.90
N ARG A 112 -16.23 -12.62 -14.06
CA ARG A 112 -17.50 -13.02 -13.48
C ARG A 112 -17.29 -13.78 -12.19
N TYR A 113 -18.22 -13.59 -11.28
CA TYR A 113 -18.28 -14.25 -10.00
C TYR A 113 -19.67 -14.87 -9.80
N ASN A 114 -19.70 -16.13 -9.42
CA ASN A 114 -20.93 -16.79 -8.97
C ASN A 114 -21.05 -16.49 -7.49
N ASP A 115 -22.04 -15.68 -7.13
CA ASP A 115 -22.24 -15.30 -5.76
C ASP A 115 -22.97 -16.37 -4.93
N SER A 116 -22.66 -16.36 -3.66
CA SER A 116 -23.52 -16.83 -2.60
C SER A 116 -24.40 -15.67 -2.09
N ASP A 117 -25.29 -15.96 -1.17
CA ASP A 117 -26.20 -14.95 -0.55
C ASP A 117 -25.45 -13.80 0.16
N ASP A 118 -24.15 -13.95 0.35
CA ASP A 118 -23.25 -12.97 1.00
C ASP A 118 -22.65 -11.93 0.05
N TRP A 119 -23.18 -11.80 -1.17
CA TRP A 119 -22.70 -10.79 -2.11
C TRP A 119 -22.85 -9.37 -1.54
N PRO A 120 -21.77 -8.56 -1.50
CA PRO A 120 -21.86 -7.20 -1.00
C PRO A 120 -22.80 -6.34 -1.86
N ALA A 121 -23.38 -5.30 -1.25
CA ALA A 121 -24.29 -4.38 -1.93
C ALA A 121 -23.68 -3.71 -3.18
N HIS A 122 -22.36 -3.54 -3.16
CA HIS A 122 -21.58 -3.10 -4.32
C HIS A 122 -20.71 -4.25 -4.82
N PRO A 123 -20.52 -4.39 -6.15
CA PRO A 123 -19.64 -5.42 -6.70
C PRO A 123 -18.24 -5.33 -6.10
N PRO A 124 -17.64 -6.44 -5.65
CA PRO A 124 -16.31 -6.42 -5.08
C PRO A 124 -15.27 -6.07 -6.14
N VAL A 125 -14.17 -5.49 -5.69
CA VAL A 125 -12.99 -5.20 -6.51
C VAL A 125 -11.99 -6.34 -6.32
N GLY A 126 -11.56 -6.93 -7.43
CA GLY A 126 -10.44 -7.85 -7.46
C GLY A 126 -9.14 -7.11 -7.69
N MET A 127 -8.02 -7.71 -7.29
CA MET A 127 -6.70 -7.22 -7.63
C MET A 127 -5.78 -8.38 -8.01
N TYR A 128 -4.78 -8.07 -8.82
CA TYR A 128 -3.65 -8.97 -9.07
C TYR A 128 -2.35 -8.19 -9.11
N PHE A 129 -1.25 -8.90 -8.86
CA PHE A 129 0.08 -8.33 -8.84
C PHE A 129 0.84 -8.75 -10.10
N GLN A 130 1.53 -7.80 -10.75
CA GLN A 130 2.41 -8.10 -11.89
C GLN A 130 3.82 -8.54 -11.46
N TYR A 131 4.06 -8.67 -10.15
CA TYR A 131 5.26 -9.29 -9.61
C TYR A 131 5.07 -10.81 -9.53
N GLY A 132 5.86 -11.57 -10.27
CA GLY A 132 5.79 -13.04 -10.29
C GLY A 132 5.85 -13.64 -8.89
N LEU A 133 6.78 -13.18 -8.05
CA LEU A 133 6.93 -13.67 -6.68
C LEU A 133 5.68 -13.39 -5.81
N VAL A 134 5.06 -12.21 -5.95
CA VAL A 134 3.85 -11.88 -5.18
C VAL A 134 2.66 -12.68 -5.69
N ASP A 135 2.53 -12.83 -7.00
CA ASP A 135 1.46 -13.64 -7.60
C ASP A 135 1.57 -15.12 -7.19
N GLU A 136 2.77 -15.70 -7.19
CA GLU A 136 3.03 -17.05 -6.69
C GLU A 136 2.64 -17.19 -5.21
N PHE A 137 3.04 -16.25 -4.37
CA PHE A 137 2.65 -16.23 -2.96
C PHE A 137 1.13 -16.14 -2.79
N MET A 138 0.46 -15.29 -3.56
CA MET A 138 -1.01 -15.16 -3.50
C MET A 138 -1.72 -16.46 -3.93
N ARG A 139 -1.18 -17.18 -4.93
CA ARG A 139 -1.69 -18.50 -5.34
C ARG A 139 -1.53 -19.54 -4.26
N GLU A 140 -0.34 -19.58 -3.64
CA GLU A 140 -0.10 -20.48 -2.50
C GLU A 140 -1.03 -20.16 -1.34
N TRP A 141 -1.18 -18.88 -1.00
CA TRP A 141 -2.09 -18.46 0.06
C TRP A 141 -3.54 -18.86 -0.21
N LEU A 142 -4.03 -18.66 -1.45
CA LEU A 142 -5.35 -19.11 -1.87
C LEU A 142 -5.50 -20.62 -1.67
N PHE A 143 -4.52 -21.39 -2.10
CA PHE A 143 -4.52 -22.84 -1.94
C PHE A 143 -4.61 -23.25 -0.46
N ARG A 144 -3.82 -22.64 0.42
CA ARG A 144 -3.88 -22.88 1.86
C ARG A 144 -5.24 -22.53 2.49
N GLN A 145 -5.87 -21.47 2.00
CA GLN A 145 -7.23 -21.12 2.43
C GLN A 145 -8.26 -22.18 2.00
N GLN A 146 -8.12 -22.72 0.80
CA GLN A 146 -9.00 -23.79 0.30
C GLN A 146 -8.83 -25.08 1.10
N GLU A 147 -7.60 -25.49 1.40
CA GLU A 147 -7.31 -26.65 2.27
C GLU A 147 -7.94 -26.47 3.66
N LEU A 148 -7.79 -25.27 4.25
CA LEU A 148 -8.42 -24.97 5.55
C LEU A 148 -9.94 -25.04 5.46
N HIS A 149 -10.55 -24.51 4.40
CA HIS A 149 -12.00 -24.54 4.20
C HIS A 149 -12.51 -25.96 3.97
N ALA A 150 -11.77 -26.78 3.24
CA ALA A 150 -12.07 -28.20 3.03
C ALA A 150 -11.83 -29.07 4.28
N GLY A 151 -11.21 -28.54 5.31
CA GLY A 151 -10.82 -29.30 6.51
C GLY A 151 -9.64 -30.25 6.31
N GLU A 152 -8.87 -30.05 5.25
CA GLU A 152 -7.67 -30.83 4.93
C GLU A 152 -6.48 -30.45 5.81
N ILE A 153 -6.47 -29.21 6.29
CA ILE A 153 -5.52 -28.71 7.30
C ILE A 153 -6.26 -28.08 8.47
N THR A 154 -5.62 -28.08 9.62
CA THR A 154 -6.12 -27.43 10.84
C THR A 154 -5.82 -25.94 10.85
N ARG A 155 -6.46 -25.18 11.76
CA ARG A 155 -6.15 -23.79 12.01
C ARG A 155 -4.72 -23.57 12.50
N GLU A 156 -4.21 -24.49 13.28
CA GLU A 156 -2.86 -24.48 13.81
C GLU A 156 -1.84 -24.66 12.69
N GLU A 157 -2.05 -25.61 11.79
CA GLU A 157 -1.20 -25.83 10.61
C GLU A 157 -1.24 -24.62 9.66
N TYR A 158 -2.42 -24.03 9.43
CA TYR A 158 -2.55 -22.81 8.63
C TYR A 158 -1.83 -21.61 9.25
N PHE A 159 -1.90 -21.46 10.58
CA PHE A 159 -1.18 -20.41 11.30
C PHE A 159 0.33 -20.61 11.25
N GLU A 160 0.80 -21.84 11.40
CA GLU A 160 2.23 -22.18 11.31
C GLU A 160 2.79 -21.89 9.91
N TRP A 161 2.00 -22.14 8.86
CA TRP A 161 2.39 -21.80 7.50
C TRP A 161 2.55 -20.28 7.29
N LYS A 162 1.79 -19.46 7.98
CA LYS A 162 1.86 -17.98 7.87
C LYS A 162 3.14 -17.39 8.45
#